data_11cddf0c9c8bc8e411a9b1e2094a809c
#
_entry.id   11cddf0c9c8bc8e411a9b1e2094a809c
#
_cell.length_a   1.000
_cell.length_b   1.000
_cell.length_c   1.000
_cell.angle_alpha   90.00
_cell.angle_beta   90.00
_cell.angle_gamma   90.00
#
_symmetry.space_group_name_H-M   'P 1'
#
loop_
_entity.id
_entity.type
_entity.pdbx_description
1 polymer ?
#
loop_
_entity_poly.entity_id
_entity_poly.type
_entity_poly.pdbx_seq_one_letter_code
_entity_poly.pdbx_strand_id
1 'polypeptide(L)'
;KDVDLVLAMGVRYSEVSTGFYAIPKTRHHIHVDINKKNLGRIVKPSQCVHSDAGAFLQRLLQDRCKITRATDARQLQKIKRLKAHDYREHHRPQAKCGVEPMSLLLTLRKCLRSDALTFVDVTMSEHWAAEAFQVHQPRTYFNPTDNQSMGWSIPAAIGAQFACPTRQVVTVTGDGCLMMTAMEMSTAAHLGLPVKFFVLDDQAYHYMQVLQKAAYRRTTATILPRLDYASFAKGLGLKYLEIMEPRQLQAGICAALQCRGPILVRVATNYGKRKCRWIDAARSRFTEELSVGQMARFAARIG
;
A
#
# COMPACT_ATOMS: atom_id res chain seq x y z
N LYS A 1 -0.68 -20.81 -6.47
CA LYS A 1 -1.22 -21.89 -7.35
C LYS A 1 -1.35 -23.26 -6.61
N ASP A 2 -0.76 -23.40 -5.43
CA ASP A 2 -0.69 -24.71 -4.72
C ASP A 2 -1.68 -24.79 -3.55
N VAL A 3 -2.72 -23.95 -3.56
CA VAL A 3 -3.76 -23.92 -2.54
C VAL A 3 -4.99 -24.62 -3.09
N ASP A 4 -5.50 -25.59 -2.36
CA ASP A 4 -6.67 -26.38 -2.71
C ASP A 4 -7.99 -25.73 -2.26
N LEU A 5 -7.95 -24.95 -1.16
CA LEU A 5 -9.11 -24.24 -0.62
C LEU A 5 -8.75 -22.78 -0.30
N VAL A 6 -9.61 -21.85 -0.70
CA VAL A 6 -9.58 -20.45 -0.27
C VAL A 6 -10.84 -20.17 0.56
N LEU A 7 -10.63 -19.70 1.78
CA LEU A 7 -11.69 -19.14 2.62
C LEU A 7 -11.57 -17.61 2.58
N ALA A 8 -12.50 -16.98 1.87
CA ALA A 8 -12.57 -15.52 1.72
C ALA A 8 -13.66 -14.96 2.65
N MET A 9 -13.28 -14.11 3.59
CA MET A 9 -14.20 -13.51 4.56
C MET A 9 -14.17 -11.98 4.47
N GLY A 10 -15.32 -11.37 4.20
CA GLY A 10 -15.47 -9.92 4.06
C GLY A 10 -14.70 -9.34 2.87
N VAL A 11 -14.51 -10.09 1.82
CA VAL A 11 -13.71 -9.72 0.66
C VAL A 11 -14.60 -9.31 -0.51
N ARG A 12 -14.60 -8.03 -0.88
CA ARG A 12 -15.35 -7.52 -2.05
C ARG A 12 -14.77 -7.93 -3.40
N TYR A 13 -13.52 -8.35 -3.43
CA TYR A 13 -12.78 -8.60 -4.67
C TYR A 13 -12.79 -7.40 -5.62
N SER A 14 -12.46 -6.20 -5.08
CA SER A 14 -12.33 -5.01 -5.91
C SER A 14 -11.18 -5.15 -6.91
N GLU A 15 -11.26 -4.39 -7.98
CA GLU A 15 -10.24 -4.38 -9.05
C GLU A 15 -8.84 -4.12 -8.49
N VAL A 16 -8.72 -3.13 -7.62
CA VAL A 16 -7.42 -2.74 -7.03
C VAL A 16 -6.90 -3.80 -6.07
N SER A 17 -7.74 -4.33 -5.17
CA SER A 17 -7.31 -5.34 -4.19
C SER A 17 -6.89 -6.67 -4.81
N THR A 18 -7.23 -6.90 -6.07
CA THR A 18 -7.01 -8.17 -6.77
C THR A 18 -6.06 -8.07 -7.96
N GLY A 19 -5.45 -6.90 -8.19
CA GLY A 19 -4.61 -6.69 -9.37
C GLY A 19 -5.38 -6.93 -10.68
N PHE A 20 -6.47 -6.19 -10.89
CA PHE A 20 -7.38 -6.35 -12.04
C PHE A 20 -7.97 -7.76 -12.14
N TYR A 21 -8.45 -8.27 -11.01
CA TYR A 21 -9.09 -9.59 -10.93
C TYR A 21 -8.16 -10.77 -11.24
N ALA A 22 -6.85 -10.60 -11.07
CA ALA A 22 -5.82 -11.63 -11.29
C ALA A 22 -5.79 -12.67 -10.15
N ILE A 23 -6.96 -13.19 -9.76
CA ILE A 23 -7.08 -14.18 -8.69
C ILE A 23 -6.94 -15.57 -9.28
N PRO A 24 -6.01 -16.42 -8.78
CA PRO A 24 -5.88 -17.79 -9.23
C PRO A 24 -7.17 -18.58 -8.94
N LYS A 25 -7.63 -19.36 -9.91
CA LYS A 25 -8.71 -20.34 -9.68
C LYS A 25 -8.21 -21.40 -8.69
N THR A 26 -9.01 -21.69 -7.67
CA THR A 26 -8.75 -22.75 -6.69
C THR A 26 -9.82 -23.84 -6.81
N ARG A 27 -9.48 -25.06 -6.36
CA ARG A 27 -10.43 -26.18 -6.41
C ARG A 27 -11.66 -25.90 -5.56
N HIS A 28 -11.45 -25.34 -4.38
CA HIS A 28 -12.52 -24.99 -3.45
C HIS A 28 -12.38 -23.52 -3.04
N HIS A 29 -13.51 -22.82 -3.10
CA HIS A 29 -13.57 -21.42 -2.70
C HIS A 29 -14.84 -21.18 -1.89
N ILE A 30 -14.69 -20.84 -0.63
CA ILE A 30 -15.78 -20.47 0.28
C ILE A 30 -15.75 -18.96 0.43
N HIS A 31 -16.87 -18.31 0.12
CA HIS A 31 -17.01 -16.85 0.24
C HIS A 31 -18.00 -16.51 1.34
N VAL A 32 -17.53 -15.88 2.41
CA VAL A 32 -18.32 -15.43 3.55
C VAL A 32 -18.40 -13.92 3.53
N ASP A 33 -19.60 -13.36 3.49
CA ASP A 33 -19.78 -11.91 3.52
C ASP A 33 -21.12 -11.55 4.17
N ILE A 34 -21.15 -10.45 4.95
CA ILE A 34 -22.36 -9.91 5.55
C ILE A 34 -23.27 -9.27 4.52
N ASN A 35 -22.70 -8.79 3.42
CA ASN A 35 -23.45 -8.21 2.30
C ASN A 35 -23.68 -9.29 1.23
N LYS A 36 -24.92 -9.77 1.13
CA LYS A 36 -25.33 -10.78 0.16
C LYS A 36 -24.96 -10.41 -1.30
N LYS A 37 -24.93 -9.10 -1.63
CA LYS A 37 -24.60 -8.61 -2.97
C LYS A 37 -23.12 -8.82 -3.35
N ASN A 38 -22.23 -9.02 -2.39
CA ASN A 38 -20.82 -9.29 -2.63
C ASN A 38 -20.58 -10.76 -2.98
N LEU A 39 -21.42 -11.68 -2.48
CA LEU A 39 -21.25 -13.11 -2.62
C LEU A 39 -21.31 -13.56 -4.10
N GLY A 40 -20.20 -14.12 -4.58
CA GLY A 40 -20.11 -14.63 -5.94
C GLY A 40 -20.13 -13.59 -7.07
N ARG A 41 -20.07 -12.28 -6.73
CA ARG A 41 -20.17 -11.20 -7.70
C ARG A 41 -19.02 -11.18 -8.70
N ILE A 42 -17.80 -11.36 -8.23
CA ILE A 42 -16.57 -11.29 -9.03
C ILE A 42 -15.96 -12.67 -9.25
N VAL A 43 -15.76 -13.40 -8.15
CA VAL A 43 -15.22 -14.75 -8.18
C VAL A 43 -16.34 -15.70 -7.86
N LYS A 44 -16.63 -16.65 -8.76
CA LYS A 44 -17.67 -17.67 -8.53
C LYS A 44 -17.13 -18.67 -7.48
N PRO A 45 -17.68 -18.70 -6.26
CA PRO A 45 -17.22 -19.62 -5.24
C PRO A 45 -17.87 -20.98 -5.39
N SER A 46 -17.28 -22.01 -4.80
CA SER A 46 -17.92 -23.32 -4.63
C SER A 46 -19.03 -23.29 -3.55
N GLN A 47 -18.90 -22.37 -2.58
CA GLN A 47 -19.89 -22.15 -1.53
C GLN A 47 -19.96 -20.69 -1.12
N CYS A 48 -21.19 -20.16 -1.01
CA CYS A 48 -21.49 -18.85 -0.45
C CYS A 48 -22.05 -19.00 0.97
N VAL A 49 -21.58 -18.17 1.90
CA VAL A 49 -22.10 -18.10 3.27
C VAL A 49 -22.44 -16.64 3.57
N HIS A 50 -23.74 -16.36 3.70
CA HIS A 50 -24.23 -15.05 4.13
C HIS A 50 -24.19 -14.97 5.65
N SER A 51 -23.14 -14.34 6.19
CA SER A 51 -22.91 -14.25 7.64
C SER A 51 -21.97 -13.12 7.98
N ASP A 52 -22.07 -12.60 9.20
CA ASP A 52 -21.01 -11.84 9.82
C ASP A 52 -19.75 -12.70 9.98
N ALA A 53 -18.57 -12.14 9.71
CA ALA A 53 -17.32 -12.87 9.76
C ALA A 53 -16.97 -13.38 11.17
N GLY A 54 -17.29 -12.60 12.21
CA GLY A 54 -17.08 -12.98 13.60
C GLY A 54 -17.98 -14.16 14.00
N ALA A 55 -19.28 -14.12 13.65
CA ALA A 55 -20.21 -15.21 13.89
C ALA A 55 -19.78 -16.48 13.16
N PHE A 56 -19.34 -16.35 11.90
CA PHE A 56 -18.82 -17.50 11.13
C PHE A 56 -17.59 -18.12 11.81
N LEU A 57 -16.63 -17.29 12.24
CA LEU A 57 -15.43 -17.78 12.92
C LEU A 57 -15.72 -18.42 14.25
N GLN A 58 -16.65 -17.87 15.05
CA GLN A 58 -17.08 -18.47 16.31
C GLN A 58 -17.66 -19.88 16.07
N ARG A 59 -18.51 -20.04 15.06
CA ARG A 59 -19.08 -21.33 14.69
C ARG A 59 -17.99 -22.31 14.22
N LEU A 60 -17.06 -21.85 13.39
CA LEU A 60 -15.95 -22.66 12.90
C LEU A 60 -15.07 -23.16 14.07
N LEU A 61 -14.83 -22.32 15.08
CA LEU A 61 -14.06 -22.68 16.26
C LEU A 61 -14.78 -23.72 17.15
N GLN A 62 -16.11 -23.62 17.24
CA GLN A 62 -16.92 -24.67 17.95
C GLN A 62 -16.79 -26.02 17.29
N ASP A 63 -16.74 -26.05 15.96
CA ASP A 63 -16.61 -27.28 15.17
C ASP A 63 -15.15 -27.68 14.89
N ARG A 64 -14.15 -27.02 15.50
CA ARG A 64 -12.72 -27.26 15.25
C ARG A 64 -12.27 -28.72 15.38
N CYS A 65 -12.89 -29.50 16.29
CA CYS A 65 -12.57 -30.90 16.48
C CYS A 65 -12.97 -31.79 15.27
N LYS A 66 -13.84 -31.28 14.39
CA LYS A 66 -14.22 -31.93 13.13
C LYS A 66 -13.23 -31.67 11.99
N ILE A 67 -12.31 -30.73 12.18
CA ILE A 67 -11.28 -30.40 11.19
C ILE A 67 -10.10 -31.33 11.43
N THR A 68 -10.07 -32.44 10.69
CA THR A 68 -9.11 -33.55 10.90
C THR A 68 -7.88 -33.51 10.01
N ARG A 69 -7.72 -32.42 9.20
CA ARG A 69 -6.60 -32.34 8.29
C ARG A 69 -5.27 -32.19 9.04
N ALA A 70 -4.37 -33.12 8.83
CA ALA A 70 -3.00 -33.01 9.34
C ALA A 70 -2.26 -31.82 8.70
N THR A 71 -1.42 -31.15 9.48
CA THR A 71 -0.54 -30.08 8.99
C THR A 71 0.51 -30.67 8.04
N ASP A 72 0.54 -30.21 6.81
CA ASP A 72 1.58 -30.59 5.86
C ASP A 72 2.88 -29.81 6.17
N ALA A 73 3.83 -30.50 6.80
CA ALA A 73 5.13 -29.94 7.15
C ALA A 73 5.92 -29.42 5.94
N ARG A 74 5.77 -30.05 4.77
CA ARG A 74 6.44 -29.62 3.53
C ARG A 74 5.88 -28.29 3.04
N GLN A 75 4.55 -28.13 3.06
CA GLN A 75 3.91 -26.86 2.70
C GLN A 75 4.28 -25.74 3.66
N LEU A 76 4.29 -25.98 4.97
CA LEU A 76 4.74 -25.01 5.95
C LEU A 76 6.20 -24.60 5.72
N GLN A 77 7.09 -25.54 5.42
CA GLN A 77 8.48 -25.23 5.12
C GLN A 77 8.60 -24.40 3.83
N LYS A 78 7.81 -24.73 2.79
CA LYS A 78 7.73 -23.92 1.55
C LYS A 78 7.30 -22.50 1.84
N ILE A 79 6.24 -22.30 2.63
CA ILE A 79 5.76 -20.96 3.04
C ILE A 79 6.84 -20.20 3.82
N LYS A 80 7.50 -20.85 4.77
CA LYS A 80 8.61 -20.23 5.53
C LYS A 80 9.76 -19.79 4.61
N ARG A 81 10.13 -20.61 3.62
CA ARG A 81 11.18 -20.27 2.61
C ARG A 81 10.75 -19.09 1.75
N LEU A 82 9.52 -19.06 1.27
CA LEU A 82 8.98 -17.94 0.49
C LEU A 82 8.97 -16.64 1.30
N LYS A 83 8.48 -16.68 2.54
CA LYS A 83 8.50 -15.51 3.44
C LYS A 83 9.93 -15.02 3.71
N ALA A 84 10.88 -15.91 3.93
CA ALA A 84 12.27 -15.55 4.14
C ALA A 84 12.93 -14.97 2.86
N HIS A 85 12.54 -15.47 1.70
CA HIS A 85 12.96 -14.90 0.41
C HIS A 85 12.41 -13.49 0.23
N ASP A 86 11.10 -13.30 0.40
CA ASP A 86 10.44 -12.00 0.29
C ASP A 86 11.04 -10.99 1.26
N TYR A 87 11.27 -11.39 2.51
CA TYR A 87 11.91 -10.54 3.51
C TYR A 87 13.28 -10.05 3.02
N ARG A 88 14.14 -10.94 2.50
CA ARG A 88 15.47 -10.57 1.99
C ARG A 88 15.36 -9.63 0.79
N GLU A 89 14.46 -9.90 -0.16
CA GLU A 89 14.26 -9.07 -1.34
C GLU A 89 13.74 -7.67 -0.97
N HIS A 90 12.82 -7.57 -0.02
CA HIS A 90 12.32 -6.28 0.45
C HIS A 90 13.42 -5.43 1.14
N HIS A 91 14.34 -6.08 1.86
CA HIS A 91 15.43 -5.40 2.57
C HIS A 91 16.67 -5.16 1.70
N ARG A 92 16.72 -5.69 0.48
CA ARG A 92 17.84 -5.50 -0.44
C ARG A 92 17.74 -4.13 -1.12
N PRO A 93 18.72 -3.21 -0.91
CA PRO A 93 18.73 -1.93 -1.60
C PRO A 93 18.87 -2.12 -3.11
N GLN A 94 18.11 -1.36 -3.90
CA GLN A 94 18.17 -1.39 -5.37
C GLN A 94 18.53 -0.04 -5.98
N ALA A 95 18.38 1.06 -5.23
CA ALA A 95 18.79 2.39 -5.64
C ALA A 95 20.18 2.74 -5.10
N LYS A 96 21.00 3.38 -5.94
CA LYS A 96 22.35 3.84 -5.57
C LYS A 96 22.32 5.23 -4.93
N CYS A 97 21.34 6.05 -5.24
CA CYS A 97 21.12 7.39 -4.71
C CYS A 97 19.63 7.62 -4.49
N GLY A 98 19.29 8.52 -3.58
CA GLY A 98 17.91 8.72 -3.13
C GLY A 98 17.39 7.57 -2.27
N VAL A 99 16.21 7.71 -1.75
CA VAL A 99 15.56 6.76 -0.84
C VAL A 99 14.51 5.94 -1.57
N GLU A 100 14.62 4.63 -1.51
CA GLU A 100 13.56 3.76 -2.02
C GLU A 100 12.34 3.81 -1.07
N PRO A 101 11.10 3.93 -1.60
CA PRO A 101 9.89 3.88 -0.79
C PRO A 101 9.79 2.61 0.09
N MET A 102 10.23 1.46 -0.42
CA MET A 102 10.28 0.23 0.37
C MET A 102 11.18 0.38 1.60
N SER A 103 12.36 0.97 1.43
CA SER A 103 13.30 1.22 2.55
C SER A 103 12.73 2.20 3.56
N LEU A 104 12.03 3.25 3.09
CA LEU A 104 11.29 4.17 3.96
C LEU A 104 10.25 3.42 4.79
N LEU A 105 9.37 2.65 4.15
CA LEU A 105 8.27 1.93 4.80
C LEU A 105 8.76 0.95 5.87
N LEU A 106 9.80 0.18 5.55
CA LEU A 106 10.38 -0.81 6.48
C LEU A 106 11.08 -0.13 7.66
N THR A 107 11.83 0.95 7.40
CA THR A 107 12.52 1.69 8.47
C THR A 107 11.53 2.47 9.33
N LEU A 108 10.53 3.10 8.70
CA LEU A 108 9.46 3.79 9.40
C LEU A 108 8.74 2.83 10.37
N ARG A 109 8.36 1.62 9.90
CA ARG A 109 7.72 0.63 10.78
C ARG A 109 8.57 0.25 11.99
N LYS A 110 9.89 0.12 11.83
CA LYS A 110 10.81 -0.18 12.95
C LYS A 110 10.87 0.95 13.98
N CYS A 111 10.76 2.20 13.53
CA CYS A 111 10.84 3.39 14.41
C CYS A 111 9.50 3.74 15.07
N LEU A 112 8.37 3.28 14.50
CA LEU A 112 7.04 3.58 15.00
C LEU A 112 6.68 2.71 16.22
N ARG A 113 5.88 3.27 17.13
CA ARG A 113 5.20 2.50 18.17
C ARG A 113 4.31 1.44 17.55
N SER A 114 4.04 0.35 18.27
CA SER A 114 3.17 -0.74 17.79
C SER A 114 1.73 -0.28 17.53
N ASP A 115 1.27 0.75 18.23
CA ASP A 115 -0.06 1.34 18.16
C ASP A 115 -0.14 2.58 17.26
N ALA A 116 0.95 2.96 16.58
CA ALA A 116 0.98 4.13 15.70
C ALA A 116 -0.03 4.01 14.55
N LEU A 117 -0.72 5.12 14.25
CA LEU A 117 -1.64 5.21 13.12
C LEU A 117 -0.86 5.62 11.87
N THR A 118 -0.87 4.77 10.87
CA THR A 118 -0.14 4.99 9.61
C THR A 118 -1.11 5.12 8.45
N PHE A 119 -1.03 6.24 7.74
CA PHE A 119 -1.83 6.55 6.56
C PHE A 119 -0.93 6.56 5.33
N VAL A 120 -1.22 5.70 4.35
CA VAL A 120 -0.45 5.63 3.10
C VAL A 120 -1.35 6.05 1.95
N ASP A 121 -0.91 7.06 1.20
CA ASP A 121 -1.67 7.60 0.07
C ASP A 121 -1.54 6.73 -1.18
N VAL A 122 -2.39 7.02 -2.16
CA VAL A 122 -2.39 6.37 -3.48
C VAL A 122 -1.11 6.68 -4.23
N THR A 123 -0.18 5.76 -4.19
CA THR A 123 1.08 5.81 -4.94
C THR A 123 1.60 4.40 -5.15
N MET A 124 2.75 4.25 -5.82
CA MET A 124 3.45 2.96 -5.86
C MET A 124 3.75 2.43 -4.45
N SER A 125 3.96 3.32 -3.48
CA SER A 125 4.22 2.93 -2.09
C SER A 125 3.03 2.29 -1.39
N GLU A 126 1.78 2.56 -1.81
CA GLU A 126 0.59 1.85 -1.32
C GLU A 126 0.71 0.34 -1.58
N HIS A 127 1.07 -0.04 -2.80
CA HIS A 127 1.23 -1.44 -3.17
C HIS A 127 2.37 -2.11 -2.39
N TRP A 128 3.50 -1.43 -2.25
CA TRP A 128 4.63 -1.96 -1.48
C TRP A 128 4.36 -1.96 0.02
N ALA A 129 3.58 -1.02 0.55
CA ALA A 129 3.14 -1.08 1.93
C ALA A 129 2.22 -2.29 2.17
N ALA A 130 1.29 -2.56 1.24
CA ALA A 130 0.45 -3.77 1.31
C ALA A 130 1.29 -5.08 1.28
N GLU A 131 2.44 -5.07 0.58
CA GLU A 131 3.35 -6.23 0.53
C GLU A 131 4.20 -6.40 1.80
N ALA A 132 4.67 -5.32 2.41
CA ALA A 132 5.78 -5.38 3.36
C ALA A 132 5.56 -4.68 4.70
N PHE A 133 4.60 -3.75 4.81
CA PHE A 133 4.38 -3.01 6.05
C PHE A 133 3.69 -3.89 7.10
N GLN A 134 4.37 -4.13 8.22
CA GLN A 134 3.84 -4.99 9.28
C GLN A 134 2.85 -4.23 10.16
N VAL A 135 1.62 -4.73 10.23
CA VAL A 135 0.56 -4.23 11.11
C VAL A 135 0.59 -5.03 12.41
N HIS A 136 0.94 -4.37 13.52
CA HIS A 136 1.06 -5.03 14.83
C HIS A 136 -0.23 -5.01 15.64
N GLN A 137 -1.11 -4.04 15.38
CA GLN A 137 -2.41 -3.93 16.05
C GLN A 137 -3.52 -3.66 15.04
N PRO A 138 -4.74 -4.13 15.28
CA PRO A 138 -5.89 -3.79 14.45
C PRO A 138 -6.11 -2.28 14.35
N ARG A 139 -6.62 -1.80 13.21
CA ARG A 139 -6.95 -0.39 12.98
C ARG A 139 -5.78 0.56 13.19
N THR A 140 -4.59 0.19 12.71
CA THR A 140 -3.38 1.03 12.77
C THR A 140 -2.77 1.33 11.39
N TYR A 141 -3.30 0.74 10.32
CA TYR A 141 -2.88 0.98 8.94
C TYR A 141 -4.10 1.30 8.08
N PHE A 142 -4.00 2.38 7.31
CA PHE A 142 -5.09 2.90 6.49
C PHE A 142 -4.58 3.34 5.12
N ASN A 143 -5.35 3.04 4.09
CA ASN A 143 -5.15 3.52 2.73
C ASN A 143 -6.50 3.63 2.00
N PRO A 144 -6.61 4.42 0.91
CA PRO A 144 -7.86 4.62 0.20
C PRO A 144 -8.11 3.54 -0.86
N THR A 145 -8.00 2.26 -0.50
CA THR A 145 -7.96 1.10 -1.41
C THR A 145 -9.08 1.04 -2.44
N ASP A 146 -10.30 1.42 -2.09
CA ASP A 146 -11.43 1.25 -2.99
C ASP A 146 -11.60 2.39 -3.99
N ASN A 147 -11.49 3.64 -3.53
CA ASN A 147 -11.73 4.83 -4.35
C ASN A 147 -10.46 5.43 -4.94
N GLN A 148 -9.29 5.05 -4.45
CA GLN A 148 -7.98 5.51 -4.93
C GLN A 148 -7.90 7.04 -5.03
N SER A 149 -8.42 7.75 -4.01
CA SER A 149 -8.44 9.21 -3.96
C SER A 149 -7.08 9.75 -3.59
N MET A 150 -6.41 10.43 -4.51
CA MET A 150 -5.14 11.12 -4.27
C MET A 150 -5.32 12.23 -3.22
N GLY A 151 -4.35 12.35 -2.31
CA GLY A 151 -4.37 13.34 -1.23
C GLY A 151 -5.19 12.95 0.00
N TRP A 152 -5.81 11.79 0.00
CA TRP A 152 -6.65 11.32 1.11
C TRP A 152 -5.89 11.19 2.43
N SER A 153 -4.63 10.79 2.41
CA SER A 153 -3.86 10.46 3.62
C SER A 153 -3.64 11.65 4.55
N ILE A 154 -3.50 12.86 4.00
CA ILE A 154 -3.23 14.09 4.76
C ILE A 154 -4.41 14.45 5.66
N PRO A 155 -5.63 14.74 5.13
CA PRO A 155 -6.77 15.07 5.97
C PRO A 155 -7.19 13.91 6.88
N ALA A 156 -7.06 12.66 6.44
CA ALA A 156 -7.35 11.50 7.26
C ALA A 156 -6.43 11.40 8.47
N ALA A 157 -5.11 11.65 8.30
CA ALA A 157 -4.15 11.66 9.40
C ALA A 157 -4.40 12.82 10.38
N ILE A 158 -4.79 14.00 9.89
CA ILE A 158 -5.14 15.15 10.73
C ILE A 158 -6.38 14.82 11.58
N GLY A 159 -7.44 14.30 10.96
CA GLY A 159 -8.63 13.88 11.68
C GLY A 159 -8.36 12.79 12.72
N ALA A 160 -7.51 11.82 12.38
CA ALA A 160 -7.10 10.76 13.30
C ALA A 160 -6.27 11.28 14.48
N GLN A 161 -5.38 12.24 14.25
CA GLN A 161 -4.60 12.85 15.34
C GLN A 161 -5.49 13.68 16.28
N PHE A 162 -6.48 14.37 15.73
CA PHE A 162 -7.48 15.08 16.51
C PHE A 162 -8.30 14.12 17.39
N ALA A 163 -8.75 13.01 16.83
CA ALA A 163 -9.53 11.99 17.54
C ALA A 163 -8.70 11.15 18.53
N CYS A 164 -7.39 11.00 18.28
CA CYS A 164 -6.50 10.18 19.09
C CYS A 164 -5.23 10.96 19.48
N PRO A 165 -5.33 11.97 20.37
CA PRO A 165 -4.26 12.95 20.63
C PRO A 165 -2.98 12.33 21.23
N THR A 166 -3.07 11.20 21.90
CA THR A 166 -1.94 10.52 22.55
C THR A 166 -1.23 9.52 21.62
N ARG A 167 -1.82 9.22 20.47
CA ARG A 167 -1.25 8.27 19.51
C ARG A 167 -0.29 8.95 18.55
N GLN A 168 0.70 8.18 18.14
CA GLN A 168 1.63 8.61 17.10
C GLN A 168 0.93 8.47 15.73
N VAL A 169 0.83 9.56 14.97
CA VAL A 169 0.19 9.58 13.65
C VAL A 169 1.19 9.98 12.58
N VAL A 170 1.28 9.18 11.55
CA VAL A 170 2.16 9.43 10.40
C VAL A 170 1.41 9.22 9.09
N THR A 171 1.81 9.97 8.06
CA THR A 171 1.36 9.74 6.68
C THR A 171 2.55 9.59 5.75
N VAL A 172 2.41 8.73 4.75
CA VAL A 172 3.33 8.58 3.61
C VAL A 172 2.54 8.92 2.36
N THR A 173 2.92 10.00 1.70
CA THR A 173 2.23 10.53 0.52
C THR A 173 3.24 10.80 -0.60
N GLY A 174 2.82 10.75 -1.86
CA GLY A 174 3.62 11.22 -2.98
C GLY A 174 3.49 12.73 -3.17
N ASP A 175 4.44 13.33 -3.88
CA ASP A 175 4.43 14.76 -4.23
C ASP A 175 3.14 15.17 -4.98
N GLY A 176 2.68 14.36 -5.93
CA GLY A 176 1.42 14.58 -6.63
C GLY A 176 0.19 14.51 -5.73
N CYS A 177 0.17 13.59 -4.76
CA CYS A 177 -0.90 13.50 -3.77
C CYS A 177 -0.85 14.65 -2.77
N LEU A 178 0.34 15.07 -2.36
CA LEU A 178 0.54 16.26 -1.53
C LEU A 178 -0.16 17.48 -2.14
N MET A 179 0.06 17.73 -3.42
CA MET A 179 -0.49 18.92 -4.11
C MET A 179 -2.02 18.95 -4.16
N MET A 180 -2.69 17.83 -3.92
CA MET A 180 -4.17 17.78 -3.90
C MET A 180 -4.78 18.36 -2.63
N THR A 181 -4.12 18.17 -1.47
CA THR A 181 -4.69 18.50 -0.15
C THR A 181 -3.67 19.11 0.82
N ALA A 182 -2.55 19.60 0.33
CA ALA A 182 -1.47 20.14 1.18
C ALA A 182 -1.93 21.30 2.08
N MET A 183 -2.92 22.09 1.64
CA MET A 183 -3.42 23.24 2.40
C MET A 183 -4.04 22.80 3.74
N GLU A 184 -4.54 21.57 3.84
CA GLU A 184 -5.05 21.00 5.09
C GLU A 184 -3.99 20.88 6.18
N MET A 185 -2.70 20.84 5.82
CA MET A 185 -1.61 20.82 6.80
C MET A 185 -1.57 22.08 7.67
N SER A 186 -2.10 23.22 7.17
CA SER A 186 -2.25 24.44 7.96
C SER A 186 -3.17 24.25 9.14
N THR A 187 -4.20 23.40 9.01
CA THR A 187 -5.08 23.00 10.11
C THR A 187 -4.32 22.26 11.20
N ALA A 188 -3.41 21.33 10.80
CA ALA A 188 -2.56 20.64 11.77
C ALA A 188 -1.62 21.62 12.49
N ALA A 189 -1.08 22.62 11.78
CA ALA A 189 -0.21 23.64 12.38
C ALA A 189 -1.00 24.53 13.35
N HIS A 190 -2.17 25.02 12.94
CA HIS A 190 -3.04 25.86 13.77
C HIS A 190 -3.47 25.17 15.06
N LEU A 191 -3.83 23.89 14.98
CA LEU A 191 -4.27 23.09 16.13
C LEU A 191 -3.11 22.44 16.92
N GLY A 192 -1.85 22.63 16.52
CA GLY A 192 -0.67 22.03 17.15
C GLY A 192 -0.64 20.50 17.09
N LEU A 193 -1.31 19.88 16.12
CA LEU A 193 -1.42 18.43 15.98
C LEU A 193 -0.10 17.82 15.50
N PRO A 194 0.53 16.89 16.25
CA PRO A 194 1.89 16.41 15.98
C PRO A 194 1.96 15.35 14.85
N VAL A 195 1.21 15.53 13.77
CA VAL A 195 1.25 14.64 12.59
C VAL A 195 2.60 14.74 11.89
N LYS A 196 3.13 13.60 11.43
CA LYS A 196 4.38 13.50 10.66
C LYS A 196 4.06 13.19 9.21
N PHE A 197 4.30 14.16 8.32
CA PHE A 197 4.00 14.07 6.89
C PHE A 197 5.26 13.70 6.11
N PHE A 198 5.43 12.43 5.76
CA PHE A 198 6.52 11.97 4.90
C PHE A 198 6.09 12.06 3.44
N VAL A 199 6.78 12.88 2.67
CA VAL A 199 6.50 13.14 1.26
C VAL A 199 7.57 12.49 0.40
N LEU A 200 7.18 11.55 -0.42
CA LEU A 200 8.00 10.91 -1.44
C LEU A 200 8.09 11.85 -2.64
N ASP A 201 9.25 12.48 -2.83
CA ASP A 201 9.51 13.48 -3.88
C ASP A 201 10.37 12.88 -4.98
N ASP A 202 9.76 12.54 -6.12
CA ASP A 202 10.42 12.16 -7.36
C ASP A 202 10.02 13.07 -8.54
N GLN A 203 9.26 14.13 -8.27
CA GLN A 203 8.81 15.14 -9.24
C GLN A 203 8.00 14.53 -10.38
N ALA A 204 7.21 13.47 -10.08
CA ALA A 204 6.44 12.79 -11.10
C ALA A 204 5.22 12.06 -10.57
N TYR A 205 4.21 11.93 -11.41
CA TYR A 205 3.18 10.92 -11.25
C TYR A 205 3.74 9.53 -11.63
N HIS A 206 4.62 9.01 -10.79
CA HIS A 206 5.41 7.81 -11.09
C HIS A 206 4.54 6.59 -11.44
N TYR A 207 3.45 6.37 -10.73
CA TYR A 207 2.51 5.29 -11.03
C TYR A 207 1.96 5.40 -12.44
N MET A 208 1.57 6.60 -12.86
CA MET A 208 1.12 6.85 -14.22
C MET A 208 2.22 6.62 -15.26
N GLN A 209 3.47 7.00 -14.95
CA GLN A 209 4.60 6.71 -15.84
C GLN A 209 4.78 5.21 -16.05
N VAL A 210 4.68 4.40 -14.99
CA VAL A 210 4.81 2.95 -15.09
C VAL A 210 3.71 2.35 -15.97
N LEU A 211 2.46 2.79 -15.78
CA LEU A 211 1.33 2.33 -16.60
C LEU A 211 1.47 2.77 -18.05
N GLN A 212 1.80 4.05 -18.29
CA GLN A 212 1.97 4.59 -19.65
C GLN A 212 3.13 3.90 -20.39
N LYS A 213 4.28 3.69 -19.72
CA LYS A 213 5.41 2.94 -20.31
C LYS A 213 5.03 1.50 -20.64
N ALA A 214 4.23 0.86 -19.80
CA ALA A 214 3.76 -0.51 -20.03
C ALA A 214 2.80 -0.58 -21.22
N ALA A 215 1.89 0.39 -21.37
CA ALA A 215 0.86 0.40 -22.40
C ALA A 215 1.33 1.05 -23.72
N TYR A 216 2.09 2.15 -23.64
CA TYR A 216 2.39 3.01 -24.79
C TYR A 216 3.87 3.19 -25.07
N ARG A 217 4.77 2.57 -24.26
CA ARG A 217 6.24 2.73 -24.32
C ARG A 217 6.75 4.18 -24.23
N ARG A 218 5.88 5.12 -23.88
CA ARG A 218 6.18 6.53 -23.70
C ARG A 218 5.40 7.08 -22.51
N THR A 219 5.80 8.26 -22.02
CA THR A 219 5.10 9.00 -20.97
C THR A 219 4.72 10.40 -21.47
N THR A 220 3.59 10.91 -20.97
CA THR A 220 3.15 12.28 -21.25
C THR A 220 2.44 12.86 -20.04
N ALA A 221 2.62 14.16 -19.80
CA ALA A 221 1.98 14.92 -18.71
C ALA A 221 2.15 14.29 -17.31
N THR A 222 3.31 13.70 -17.05
CA THR A 222 3.57 12.99 -15.78
C THR A 222 4.70 13.61 -14.95
N ILE A 223 5.33 14.68 -15.46
CA ILE A 223 6.37 15.41 -14.72
C ILE A 223 5.70 16.52 -13.92
N LEU A 224 6.04 16.61 -12.66
CA LEU A 224 5.58 17.65 -11.75
C LEU A 224 6.59 18.80 -11.67
N PRO A 225 6.12 20.03 -11.43
CA PRO A 225 7.01 21.16 -11.19
C PRO A 225 7.79 20.97 -9.88
N ARG A 226 8.97 21.54 -9.84
CA ARG A 226 9.81 21.54 -8.65
C ARG A 226 9.18 22.41 -7.55
N LEU A 227 9.05 21.88 -6.34
CA LEU A 227 8.54 22.60 -5.18
C LEU A 227 9.70 22.94 -4.24
N ASP A 228 9.75 24.17 -3.75
CA ASP A 228 10.56 24.54 -2.59
C ASP A 228 9.82 24.10 -1.31
N TYR A 229 10.10 22.89 -0.86
CA TYR A 229 9.44 22.29 0.31
C TYR A 229 9.72 23.05 1.61
N ALA A 230 10.89 23.68 1.75
CA ALA A 230 11.23 24.40 2.96
C ALA A 230 10.37 25.68 3.09
N SER A 231 10.30 26.48 2.03
CA SER A 231 9.45 27.67 1.99
C SER A 231 7.97 27.31 2.08
N PHE A 232 7.56 26.22 1.43
CA PHE A 232 6.19 25.71 1.48
C PHE A 232 5.78 25.31 2.90
N ALA A 233 6.58 24.51 3.58
CA ALA A 233 6.34 24.11 4.97
C ALA A 233 6.27 25.32 5.90
N LYS A 234 7.18 26.27 5.75
CA LYS A 234 7.20 27.53 6.51
C LYS A 234 5.92 28.31 6.31
N GLY A 235 5.46 28.45 5.06
CA GLY A 235 4.21 29.16 4.72
C GLY A 235 2.97 28.54 5.36
N LEU A 236 2.96 27.22 5.57
CA LEU A 236 1.88 26.48 6.25
C LEU A 236 2.05 26.40 7.79
N GLY A 237 3.12 26.98 8.36
CA GLY A 237 3.39 26.90 9.79
C GLY A 237 3.94 25.56 10.28
N LEU A 238 4.51 24.77 9.37
CA LEU A 238 5.07 23.45 9.68
C LEU A 238 6.58 23.54 9.94
N LYS A 239 7.09 22.63 10.76
CA LYS A 239 8.52 22.33 10.77
C LYS A 239 8.89 21.56 9.51
N TYR A 240 10.18 21.56 9.19
CA TYR A 240 10.70 20.94 7.97
C TYR A 240 11.93 20.10 8.21
N LEU A 241 12.08 18.99 7.49
CA LEU A 241 13.26 18.14 7.47
C LEU A 241 13.40 17.47 6.10
N GLU A 242 14.65 17.22 5.67
CA GLU A 242 14.96 16.48 4.45
C GLU A 242 15.67 15.16 4.74
N ILE A 243 15.31 14.13 3.99
CA ILE A 243 16.01 12.85 3.92
C ILE A 243 16.40 12.64 2.45
N MET A 244 17.68 12.85 2.14
CA MET A 244 18.17 12.84 0.77
C MET A 244 18.80 11.49 0.38
N GLU A 245 19.31 10.75 1.36
CA GLU A 245 20.08 9.54 1.14
C GLU A 245 19.69 8.41 2.10
N PRO A 246 19.87 7.15 1.70
CA PRO A 246 19.52 5.99 2.52
C PRO A 246 20.17 5.98 3.90
N ARG A 247 21.41 6.47 4.02
CA ARG A 247 22.14 6.56 5.31
C ARG A 247 21.50 7.50 6.33
N GLN A 248 20.74 8.50 5.86
CA GLN A 248 20.04 9.47 6.70
C GLN A 248 18.68 8.96 7.19
N LEU A 249 18.18 7.88 6.62
CA LEU A 249 16.79 7.46 6.74
C LEU A 249 16.37 7.22 8.19
N GLN A 250 17.11 6.40 8.92
CA GLN A 250 16.76 6.08 10.31
C GLN A 250 16.85 7.30 11.22
N ALA A 251 17.94 8.07 11.12
CA ALA A 251 18.14 9.27 11.93
C ALA A 251 17.08 10.33 11.62
N GLY A 252 16.78 10.56 10.35
CA GLY A 252 15.76 11.51 9.90
C GLY A 252 14.35 11.13 10.36
N ILE A 253 13.99 9.84 10.27
CA ILE A 253 12.72 9.34 10.79
C ILE A 253 12.63 9.55 12.30
N CYS A 254 13.66 9.16 13.06
CA CYS A 254 13.68 9.33 14.52
C CYS A 254 13.57 10.82 14.91
N ALA A 255 14.29 11.71 14.24
CA ALA A 255 14.21 13.15 14.48
C ALA A 255 12.81 13.71 14.20
N ALA A 256 12.19 13.28 13.10
CA ALA A 256 10.81 13.66 12.75
C ALA A 256 9.82 13.16 13.81
N LEU A 257 9.94 11.92 14.28
CA LEU A 257 9.05 11.34 15.28
C LEU A 257 9.17 12.01 16.66
N GLN A 258 10.38 12.48 17.03
CA GLN A 258 10.65 13.24 18.25
C GLN A 258 10.23 14.71 18.18
N CYS A 259 10.00 15.22 16.97
CA CYS A 259 9.63 16.61 16.78
C CYS A 259 8.30 16.92 17.47
N ARG A 260 8.26 17.99 18.27
CA ARG A 260 7.03 18.52 18.84
C ARG A 260 6.26 19.29 17.77
N GLY A 261 4.97 18.98 17.60
CA GLY A 261 4.09 19.59 16.58
C GLY A 261 4.21 18.93 15.20
N PRO A 262 3.50 19.48 14.21
CA PRO A 262 3.49 18.94 12.85
C PRO A 262 4.79 19.21 12.12
N ILE A 263 5.20 18.25 11.28
CA ILE A 263 6.42 18.36 10.50
C ILE A 263 6.23 17.77 9.11
N LEU A 264 6.70 18.48 8.09
CA LEU A 264 6.82 17.98 6.73
C LEU A 264 8.23 17.41 6.54
N VAL A 265 8.32 16.16 6.13
CA VAL A 265 9.58 15.47 5.85
C VAL A 265 9.65 15.15 4.37
N ARG A 266 10.48 15.89 3.65
CA ARG A 266 10.77 15.58 2.24
C ARG A 266 11.70 14.38 2.17
N VAL A 267 11.35 13.39 1.37
CA VAL A 267 12.17 12.20 1.11
C VAL A 267 12.53 12.19 -0.36
N ALA A 268 13.78 12.48 -0.70
CA ALA A 268 14.26 12.42 -2.08
C ALA A 268 14.16 10.98 -2.59
N THR A 269 13.20 10.74 -3.47
CA THR A 269 12.75 9.40 -3.80
C THR A 269 13.39 8.86 -5.08
N ASN A 270 13.83 7.62 -5.00
CA ASN A 270 14.29 6.86 -6.15
C ASN A 270 13.67 5.46 -6.13
N TYR A 271 12.82 5.19 -7.08
CA TYR A 271 12.12 3.89 -7.17
C TYR A 271 13.05 2.72 -7.58
N GLY A 272 14.25 3.02 -8.07
CA GLY A 272 15.20 2.00 -8.49
C GLY A 272 14.64 1.14 -9.64
N LYS A 273 14.95 -0.16 -9.57
CA LYS A 273 14.43 -1.18 -10.50
C LYS A 273 13.46 -2.14 -9.80
N ARG A 274 12.92 -1.76 -8.65
CA ARG A 274 12.05 -2.63 -7.85
C ARG A 274 10.76 -2.92 -8.60
N LYS A 275 10.48 -4.20 -8.77
CA LYS A 275 9.22 -4.67 -9.36
C LYS A 275 8.06 -4.42 -8.39
N CYS A 276 6.91 -4.12 -8.94
CA CYS A 276 5.65 -4.05 -8.22
C CYS A 276 4.81 -5.28 -8.59
N ARG A 277 4.58 -6.17 -7.66
CA ARG A 277 3.83 -7.43 -7.87
C ARG A 277 2.41 -7.18 -8.35
N TRP A 278 1.81 -6.08 -7.88
CA TRP A 278 0.48 -5.68 -8.32
C TRP A 278 0.45 -5.37 -9.82
N ILE A 279 1.43 -4.61 -10.33
CA ILE A 279 1.54 -4.31 -11.78
C ILE A 279 1.85 -5.57 -12.58
N ASP A 280 2.71 -6.44 -12.06
CA ASP A 280 3.02 -7.69 -12.73
C ASP A 280 1.80 -8.62 -12.79
N ALA A 281 0.97 -8.66 -11.74
CA ALA A 281 -0.29 -9.40 -11.72
C ALA A 281 -1.29 -8.83 -12.72
N ALA A 282 -1.46 -7.51 -12.75
CA ALA A 282 -2.32 -6.83 -13.71
C ALA A 282 -1.88 -7.12 -15.15
N ARG A 283 -0.57 -6.98 -15.44
CA ARG A 283 -0.02 -7.28 -16.76
C ARG A 283 -0.29 -8.74 -17.17
N SER A 284 -0.02 -9.69 -16.28
CA SER A 284 -0.29 -11.11 -16.53
C SER A 284 -1.74 -11.36 -16.92
N ARG A 285 -2.68 -10.73 -16.19
CA ARG A 285 -4.10 -10.84 -16.46
C ARG A 285 -4.47 -10.32 -17.86
N PHE A 286 -3.98 -9.13 -18.21
CA PHE A 286 -4.24 -8.55 -19.53
C PHE A 286 -3.64 -9.36 -20.68
N THR A 287 -2.51 -10.04 -20.47
CA THR A 287 -1.88 -10.87 -21.51
C THR A 287 -2.49 -12.27 -21.63
N GLU A 288 -2.97 -12.85 -20.52
CA GLU A 288 -3.61 -14.19 -20.51
C GLU A 288 -4.99 -14.21 -21.20
N GLU A 289 -5.72 -13.09 -21.23
CA GLU A 289 -7.06 -12.98 -21.81
C GLU A 289 -7.07 -12.55 -23.30
N LEU A 290 -5.93 -12.09 -23.82
CA LEU A 290 -5.85 -11.68 -25.21
C LEU A 290 -5.63 -12.90 -26.12
N SER A 291 -6.51 -13.08 -27.11
CA SER A 291 -6.25 -14.00 -28.22
C SER A 291 -5.00 -13.56 -29.00
N VAL A 292 -4.35 -14.50 -29.70
CA VAL A 292 -3.14 -14.18 -30.50
C VAL A 292 -3.40 -12.99 -31.45
N GLY A 293 -4.60 -12.92 -32.06
CA GLY A 293 -4.98 -11.80 -32.93
C GLY A 293 -5.23 -10.48 -32.19
N GLN A 294 -5.63 -10.52 -30.91
CA GLN A 294 -5.76 -9.34 -30.06
C GLN A 294 -4.39 -8.88 -29.56
N MET A 295 -3.49 -9.81 -29.24
CA MET A 295 -2.09 -9.49 -28.91
C MET A 295 -1.37 -8.84 -30.08
N ALA A 296 -1.56 -9.36 -31.32
CA ALA A 296 -0.98 -8.77 -32.52
C ALA A 296 -1.53 -7.35 -32.79
N ARG A 297 -2.84 -7.13 -32.63
CA ARG A 297 -3.46 -5.79 -32.74
C ARG A 297 -3.00 -4.83 -31.62
N PHE A 298 -2.83 -5.34 -30.42
CA PHE A 298 -2.31 -4.56 -29.31
C PHE A 298 -0.84 -4.19 -29.56
N ALA A 299 -0.01 -5.13 -30.00
CA ALA A 299 1.37 -4.88 -30.40
C ALA A 299 1.49 -3.89 -31.56
N ALA A 300 0.64 -3.99 -32.59
CA ALA A 300 0.60 -3.08 -33.73
C ALA A 300 0.14 -1.65 -33.38
N ARG A 301 -0.62 -1.46 -32.28
CA ARG A 301 -1.01 -0.13 -31.77
C ARG A 301 0.03 0.51 -30.85
N ILE A 302 0.99 -0.27 -30.37
CA ILE A 302 2.04 0.16 -29.45
C ILE A 302 3.37 0.41 -30.20
N GLY A 303 3.56 -0.17 -31.38
CA GLY A 303 4.63 0.11 -32.33
C GLY A 303 4.31 1.30 -33.19
#